data_3000d2487d32dcc81dc37fb98450fa27
#
_entry.id   3000d2487d32dcc81dc37fb98450fa27
#
_cell.length_a   1.000
_cell.length_b   1.000
_cell.length_c   1.000
_cell.angle_alpha   90.00
_cell.angle_beta   90.00
_cell.angle_gamma   90.00
#
_symmetry.space_group_name_H-M   'P 1'
#
loop_
_entity.id
_entity.type
_entity.pdbx_description
1 polymer ?
#
loop_
_entity_poly.entity_id
_entity_poly.type
_entity_poly.pdbx_seq_one_letter_code
_entity_poly.pdbx_strand_id
1 'polypeptide(L)'
;MPFTRLCVLALFACGVIGCTPAPSTPVNDPTAPDVPSAFHGRKAGDEREVAGIKLCWCPSGTFTMGSPATESERRPGEDRVNVTLTRGFWMAKYEATQGQWKRVMGKLPGELTAELPEGDDFPVGNVNFAEVEAFCRKLTELGHQCGTLPKDWEFRLPTEAQWEYACRAGTTTATSFGETLSSKQANFKGKPFNGAELGPSLNRAAKVGSYPANPWGLHDMHGNIYEWCRDWYHSRLPGGTDPDLHSAKDSATKSEHGDVSRLRRGGCWADEGWPCRSAFRLRFEPERRYD
;
A
#
# COMPACT_ATOMS: atom_id res chain seq x y z
N MET A 1 -23.72 -13.39 0.82
CA MET A 1 -22.48 -13.94 1.41
C MET A 1 -21.33 -13.51 0.52
N PRO A 2 -20.41 -12.68 0.94
CA PRO A 2 -19.25 -12.31 0.14
C PRO A 2 -18.11 -13.31 0.37
N PHE A 3 -17.50 -13.74 -0.69
CA PHE A 3 -16.39 -14.68 -0.76
C PHE A 3 -15.04 -13.98 -0.64
N THR A 4 -14.12 -14.69 -0.06
CA THR A 4 -12.69 -14.37 0.08
C THR A 4 -11.89 -15.34 -0.77
N ARG A 5 -10.78 -14.97 -1.39
CA ARG A 5 -9.97 -15.93 -2.21
C ARG A 5 -8.51 -15.58 -2.38
N LEU A 6 -7.81 -16.55 -2.85
CA LEU A 6 -6.42 -16.80 -2.99
C LEU A 6 -5.98 -17.55 -4.23
N CYS A 7 -4.70 -17.77 -4.55
CA CYS A 7 -3.92 -18.88 -5.12
C CYS A 7 -2.51 -18.59 -5.62
N VAL A 8 -1.50 -19.45 -5.51
CA VAL A 8 -0.54 -19.85 -6.54
C VAL A 8 0.24 -21.13 -6.28
N LEU A 9 0.51 -21.85 -7.35
CA LEU A 9 1.24 -23.12 -7.41
C LEU A 9 2.76 -22.93 -7.42
N ALA A 10 3.47 -23.81 -6.70
CA ALA A 10 4.78 -24.29 -7.08
C ALA A 10 4.82 -25.81 -6.81
N LEU A 11 5.05 -26.59 -7.86
CA LEU A 11 5.21 -28.05 -7.78
C LEU A 11 6.55 -28.40 -7.12
N PHE A 12 6.50 -29.11 -5.98
CA PHE A 12 7.50 -30.10 -5.63
C PHE A 12 6.82 -31.30 -4.96
N ALA A 13 7.22 -32.49 -5.37
CA ALA A 13 6.70 -33.75 -4.88
C ALA A 13 6.93 -33.90 -3.37
N CYS A 14 5.91 -34.29 -2.61
CA CYS A 14 6.07 -34.70 -1.25
C CYS A 14 5.17 -35.93 -0.94
N GLY A 15 5.75 -36.85 -0.20
CA GLY A 15 5.17 -38.10 0.16
C GLY A 15 3.96 -38.00 1.09
N VAL A 16 3.12 -38.99 1.02
CA VAL A 16 1.87 -39.16 1.75
C VAL A 16 2.13 -39.36 3.24
N ILE A 17 1.55 -38.49 4.08
CA ILE A 17 1.36 -38.76 5.51
C ILE A 17 -0.13 -38.51 5.82
N GLY A 18 -0.74 -39.52 6.51
CA GLY A 18 -2.17 -39.63 6.72
C GLY A 18 -2.81 -38.49 7.50
N CYS A 19 -3.99 -38.08 7.04
CA CYS A 19 -4.87 -37.15 7.74
C CYS A 19 -5.75 -37.84 8.77
N THR A 20 -5.72 -37.37 10.01
CA THR A 20 -6.80 -37.61 10.98
C THR A 20 -7.85 -36.51 10.85
N PRO A 21 -9.15 -36.77 11.01
CA PRO A 21 -10.20 -35.77 10.86
C PRO A 21 -10.20 -34.76 12.02
N ALA A 22 -10.38 -33.52 11.67
CA ALA A 22 -10.49 -32.38 12.61
C ALA A 22 -11.89 -32.36 13.28
N PRO A 23 -12.00 -31.84 14.52
CA PRO A 23 -13.26 -31.75 15.24
C PRO A 23 -14.19 -30.67 14.65
N SER A 24 -15.50 -30.89 14.87
CA SER A 24 -16.63 -30.11 14.39
C SER A 24 -16.53 -28.58 14.66
N THR A 25 -16.95 -27.82 13.67
CA THR A 25 -17.07 -26.34 13.72
C THR A 25 -17.99 -25.86 14.85
N PRO A 26 -17.59 -24.80 15.60
CA PRO A 26 -18.50 -24.15 16.54
C PRO A 26 -19.58 -23.34 15.79
N VAL A 27 -20.80 -23.42 16.32
CA VAL A 27 -21.96 -22.62 15.86
C VAL A 27 -21.70 -21.14 16.25
N ASN A 28 -21.78 -20.24 15.28
CA ASN A 28 -21.69 -18.80 15.54
C ASN A 28 -22.86 -18.32 16.39
N ASP A 29 -22.61 -17.95 17.63
CA ASP A 29 -23.52 -17.21 18.50
C ASP A 29 -23.38 -15.72 18.18
N PRO A 30 -24.43 -15.03 17.68
CA PRO A 30 -24.38 -13.61 17.32
C PRO A 30 -24.26 -12.65 18.53
N THR A 31 -24.25 -13.16 19.75
CA THR A 31 -24.14 -12.37 21.00
C THR A 31 -22.76 -12.51 21.66
N ALA A 32 -21.84 -13.32 21.12
CA ALA A 32 -20.50 -13.43 21.65
C ALA A 32 -19.72 -12.12 21.37
N PRO A 33 -18.96 -11.58 22.36
CA PRO A 33 -18.09 -10.44 22.10
C PRO A 33 -17.09 -10.79 20.99
N ASP A 34 -16.89 -9.87 20.05
CA ASP A 34 -15.99 -10.03 18.90
C ASP A 34 -14.56 -10.29 19.42
N VAL A 35 -14.24 -11.56 19.64
CA VAL A 35 -12.88 -11.96 20.04
C VAL A 35 -11.97 -11.69 18.84
N PRO A 36 -10.97 -10.80 18.98
CA PRO A 36 -10.07 -10.51 17.88
C PRO A 36 -9.54 -11.81 17.28
N SER A 37 -9.76 -12.04 15.99
CA SER A 37 -9.24 -13.18 15.27
C SER A 37 -7.73 -13.31 15.57
N ALA A 38 -7.22 -14.51 15.77
CA ALA A 38 -5.78 -14.77 15.96
C ALA A 38 -4.91 -14.20 14.81
N PHE A 39 -5.56 -13.74 13.75
CA PHE A 39 -4.92 -13.08 12.62
C PHE A 39 -4.80 -11.56 12.77
N HIS A 40 -5.53 -10.92 13.66
CA HIS A 40 -5.37 -9.48 13.96
C HIS A 40 -4.04 -9.20 14.68
N GLY A 41 -3.45 -8.04 14.38
CA GLY A 41 -2.35 -7.50 15.20
C GLY A 41 -2.89 -6.98 16.55
N ARG A 42 -2.05 -6.96 17.56
CA ARG A 42 -2.40 -6.50 18.92
C ARG A 42 -2.12 -5.01 19.11
N LYS A 43 -1.09 -4.49 18.45
CA LYS A 43 -0.68 -3.08 18.48
C LYS A 43 -0.18 -2.63 17.11
N ALA A 44 -0.16 -1.34 16.87
CA ALA A 44 0.41 -0.75 15.68
C ALA A 44 1.87 -1.22 15.47
N GLY A 45 2.21 -1.58 14.25
CA GLY A 45 3.54 -2.05 13.89
C GLY A 45 3.85 -3.52 14.25
N ASP A 46 2.89 -4.29 14.80
CA ASP A 46 3.07 -5.75 14.90
C ASP A 46 3.38 -6.31 13.51
N GLU A 47 4.34 -7.23 13.43
CA GLU A 47 4.77 -7.81 12.16
C GLU A 47 4.21 -9.21 11.94
N ARG A 48 3.93 -9.53 10.69
CA ARG A 48 3.54 -10.87 10.24
C ARG A 48 4.08 -11.12 8.82
N GLU A 49 4.33 -12.37 8.51
CA GLU A 49 4.61 -12.77 7.13
C GLU A 49 3.49 -13.68 6.60
N VAL A 50 2.99 -13.35 5.40
CA VAL A 50 1.91 -14.09 4.71
C VAL A 50 2.29 -14.26 3.24
N ALA A 51 2.33 -15.48 2.76
CA ALA A 51 2.72 -15.80 1.38
C ALA A 51 4.06 -15.14 0.95
N GLY A 52 5.01 -15.00 1.90
CA GLY A 52 6.31 -14.36 1.69
C GLY A 52 6.27 -12.84 1.55
N ILE A 53 5.17 -12.20 1.97
CA ILE A 53 5.05 -10.76 2.13
C ILE A 53 5.12 -10.42 3.62
N LYS A 54 6.08 -9.60 4.00
CA LYS A 54 6.15 -9.03 5.36
C LYS A 54 5.12 -7.91 5.48
N LEU A 55 4.38 -7.91 6.57
CA LEU A 55 3.27 -7.00 6.83
C LEU A 55 3.44 -6.33 8.18
N CYS A 56 2.97 -5.07 8.28
CA CYS A 56 2.82 -4.35 9.55
C CYS A 56 1.34 -4.08 9.83
N TRP A 57 0.94 -4.20 11.10
CA TRP A 57 -0.43 -3.97 11.53
C TRP A 57 -0.73 -2.47 11.65
N CYS A 58 -1.78 -2.05 10.97
CA CYS A 58 -2.41 -0.75 11.09
C CYS A 58 -3.74 -0.94 11.87
N PRO A 59 -3.84 -0.45 13.12
CA PRO A 59 -5.03 -0.66 13.94
C PRO A 59 -6.23 0.13 13.41
N SER A 60 -7.44 -0.22 13.83
CA SER A 60 -8.60 0.66 13.66
C SER A 60 -8.38 2.00 14.38
N GLY A 61 -8.97 3.07 13.86
CA GLY A 61 -8.82 4.39 14.46
C GLY A 61 -9.41 5.52 13.62
N THR A 62 -9.24 6.74 14.11
CA THR A 62 -9.65 7.96 13.43
C THR A 62 -8.44 8.83 13.15
N PHE A 63 -8.45 9.53 12.03
CA PHE A 63 -7.41 10.51 11.69
C PHE A 63 -7.96 11.62 10.82
N THR A 64 -7.22 12.70 10.73
CA THR A 64 -7.48 13.78 9.78
C THR A 64 -6.68 13.51 8.52
N MET A 65 -7.37 13.18 7.43
CA MET A 65 -6.82 12.99 6.08
C MET A 65 -6.69 14.32 5.36
N GLY A 66 -5.64 14.49 4.55
CA GLY A 66 -5.36 15.73 3.83
C GLY A 66 -4.40 16.65 4.56
N SER A 67 -4.21 17.87 4.06
CA SER A 67 -3.23 18.83 4.57
C SER A 67 -3.88 20.13 5.05
N PRO A 68 -3.32 20.80 6.07
CA PRO A 68 -3.78 22.13 6.48
C PRO A 68 -3.48 23.18 5.38
N ALA A 69 -4.25 24.24 5.33
CA ALA A 69 -4.07 25.30 4.34
C ALA A 69 -2.67 25.97 4.39
N THR A 70 -1.98 25.83 5.51
CA THR A 70 -0.63 26.36 5.76
C THR A 70 0.50 25.42 5.40
N GLU A 71 0.19 24.16 5.00
CA GLU A 71 1.25 23.21 4.64
C GLU A 71 1.98 23.65 3.36
N SER A 72 3.31 23.61 3.42
CA SER A 72 4.15 23.98 2.28
C SER A 72 3.86 23.09 1.08
N GLU A 73 3.83 23.67 -0.14
CA GLU A 73 3.58 22.96 -1.40
C GLU A 73 2.24 22.18 -1.45
N ARG A 74 1.27 22.57 -0.62
CA ARG A 74 -0.07 22.00 -0.64
C ARG A 74 -0.73 22.17 -2.01
N ARG A 75 -1.47 21.18 -2.46
CA ARG A 75 -2.17 21.17 -3.76
C ARG A 75 -3.70 21.19 -3.58
N PRO A 76 -4.46 21.64 -4.60
CA PRO A 76 -5.91 21.51 -4.62
C PRO A 76 -6.35 20.06 -4.40
N GLY A 77 -7.44 19.85 -3.67
CA GLY A 77 -7.96 18.50 -3.40
C GLY A 77 -7.36 17.81 -2.16
N GLU A 78 -6.53 18.52 -1.41
CA GLU A 78 -5.97 18.04 -0.13
C GLU A 78 -6.72 18.64 1.10
N ASP A 79 -7.95 19.15 0.92
CA ASP A 79 -8.72 19.72 2.04
C ASP A 79 -8.99 18.68 3.11
N ARG A 80 -8.70 19.04 4.36
CA ARG A 80 -8.78 18.12 5.49
C ARG A 80 -10.20 17.59 5.71
N VAL A 81 -10.29 16.27 5.86
CA VAL A 81 -11.51 15.55 6.24
C VAL A 81 -11.22 14.58 7.39
N ASN A 82 -12.24 14.31 8.23
CA ASN A 82 -12.13 13.27 9.24
C ASN A 82 -12.46 11.90 8.64
N VAL A 83 -11.63 10.93 8.92
CA VAL A 83 -11.81 9.53 8.50
C VAL A 83 -11.80 8.62 9.74
N THR A 84 -12.73 7.69 9.79
CA THR A 84 -12.75 6.59 10.74
C THR A 84 -12.55 5.27 10.00
N LEU A 85 -11.49 4.53 10.34
CA LEU A 85 -11.27 3.16 9.90
C LEU A 85 -11.75 2.23 11.03
N THR A 86 -12.87 1.54 10.81
CA THR A 86 -13.52 0.72 11.86
C THR A 86 -12.79 -0.59 12.10
N ARG A 87 -11.99 -1.04 11.14
CA ARG A 87 -11.22 -2.28 11.21
C ARG A 87 -9.74 -2.01 10.99
N GLY A 88 -8.91 -2.69 11.76
CA GLY A 88 -7.48 -2.73 11.47
C GLY A 88 -7.19 -3.58 10.22
N PHE A 89 -6.03 -3.35 9.64
CA PHE A 89 -5.58 -4.05 8.44
C PHE A 89 -4.07 -4.29 8.46
N TRP A 90 -3.63 -5.27 7.71
CA TRP A 90 -2.21 -5.51 7.46
C TRP A 90 -1.79 -4.74 6.21
N MET A 91 -0.74 -3.93 6.33
CA MET A 91 -0.11 -3.22 5.21
C MET A 91 1.23 -3.87 4.89
N ALA A 92 1.58 -4.01 3.62
CA ALA A 92 2.89 -4.49 3.23
C ALA A 92 3.99 -3.59 3.83
N LYS A 93 4.97 -4.21 4.49
CA LYS A 93 6.09 -3.50 5.16
C LYS A 93 6.94 -2.73 4.16
N TYR A 94 7.03 -3.20 2.94
CA TYR A 94 7.79 -2.67 1.82
C TYR A 94 6.92 -2.63 0.57
N GLU A 95 7.31 -1.84 -0.40
CA GLU A 95 6.81 -1.95 -1.76
C GLU A 95 6.93 -3.40 -2.25
N ALA A 96 6.01 -3.86 -3.12
CA ALA A 96 6.11 -5.19 -3.72
C ALA A 96 7.41 -5.30 -4.53
N THR A 97 8.22 -6.34 -4.28
CA THR A 97 9.52 -6.49 -4.93
C THR A 97 9.45 -7.27 -6.24
N GLN A 98 10.45 -7.08 -7.10
CA GLN A 98 10.60 -7.84 -8.34
C GLN A 98 10.67 -9.36 -8.07
N GLY A 99 11.35 -9.78 -6.99
CA GLY A 99 11.41 -11.19 -6.58
C GLY A 99 10.04 -11.73 -6.16
N GLN A 100 9.28 -10.95 -5.39
CA GLN A 100 7.90 -11.30 -5.02
C GLN A 100 7.00 -11.38 -6.25
N TRP A 101 7.10 -10.40 -7.15
CA TRP A 101 6.33 -10.37 -8.38
C TRP A 101 6.64 -11.56 -9.29
N LYS A 102 7.92 -11.85 -9.55
CA LYS A 102 8.33 -13.02 -10.36
C LYS A 102 7.80 -14.34 -9.78
N ARG A 103 7.86 -14.50 -8.46
CA ARG A 103 7.34 -15.70 -7.77
C ARG A 103 5.83 -15.88 -7.98
N VAL A 104 5.04 -14.81 -7.99
CA VAL A 104 3.57 -14.83 -8.11
C VAL A 104 3.12 -14.82 -9.57
N MET A 105 3.77 -14.03 -10.43
CA MET A 105 3.32 -13.79 -11.81
C MET A 105 4.15 -14.54 -12.86
N GLY A 106 5.29 -15.09 -12.48
CA GLY A 106 6.20 -15.84 -13.34
C GLY A 106 7.25 -14.97 -14.06
N LYS A 107 6.90 -13.74 -14.42
CA LYS A 107 7.80 -12.80 -15.11
C LYS A 107 7.49 -11.37 -14.68
N LEU A 108 8.43 -10.45 -14.88
CA LEU A 108 8.20 -9.02 -14.67
C LEU A 108 7.17 -8.45 -15.65
N PRO A 109 6.45 -7.38 -15.26
CA PRO A 109 5.34 -6.84 -16.07
C PRO A 109 5.81 -6.01 -17.27
N GLY A 110 6.95 -5.35 -17.15
CA GLY A 110 7.52 -4.47 -18.15
C GLY A 110 9.03 -4.64 -18.27
N GLU A 111 9.65 -3.81 -19.11
CA GLU A 111 11.10 -3.74 -19.24
C GLU A 111 11.72 -3.05 -18.03
N LEU A 112 12.92 -3.47 -17.67
CA LEU A 112 13.77 -2.81 -16.69
C LEU A 112 14.56 -1.71 -17.34
N THR A 113 14.87 -0.65 -16.59
CA THR A 113 15.68 0.48 -17.03
C THR A 113 16.90 0.65 -16.12
N ALA A 114 17.79 1.57 -16.46
CA ALA A 114 18.90 1.92 -15.58
C ALA A 114 18.41 2.53 -14.25
N GLU A 115 17.25 3.17 -14.31
CA GLU A 115 16.60 3.84 -13.17
C GLU A 115 15.75 2.86 -12.34
N LEU A 116 15.35 1.73 -12.94
CA LEU A 116 14.69 0.61 -12.25
C LEU A 116 15.56 -0.66 -12.39
N PRO A 117 16.62 -0.81 -11.59
CA PRO A 117 17.58 -1.88 -11.73
C PRO A 117 16.97 -3.27 -11.47
N GLU A 118 17.55 -4.30 -12.09
CA GLU A 118 17.17 -5.68 -11.81
C GLU A 118 17.66 -6.14 -10.43
N GLY A 119 16.82 -6.89 -9.73
CA GLY A 119 17.15 -7.56 -8.48
C GLY A 119 15.93 -7.85 -7.62
N ASP A 120 15.96 -8.96 -6.93
CA ASP A 120 14.80 -9.44 -6.16
C ASP A 120 14.36 -8.52 -5.02
N ASP A 121 15.28 -7.67 -4.52
CA ASP A 121 15.01 -6.70 -3.46
C ASP A 121 14.64 -5.30 -3.99
N PHE A 122 14.64 -5.07 -5.32
CA PHE A 122 14.15 -3.81 -5.87
C PHE A 122 12.63 -3.83 -6.01
N PRO A 123 11.97 -2.66 -5.90
CA PRO A 123 10.53 -2.60 -6.11
C PRO A 123 10.16 -3.01 -7.53
N VAL A 124 8.97 -3.55 -7.72
CA VAL A 124 8.42 -3.78 -9.06
C VAL A 124 7.78 -2.49 -9.56
N GLY A 125 8.40 -1.88 -10.57
CA GLY A 125 7.86 -0.73 -11.29
C GLY A 125 7.28 -1.10 -12.65
N ASN A 126 6.94 -0.08 -13.44
CA ASN A 126 6.42 -0.25 -14.80
C ASN A 126 5.19 -1.17 -14.89
N VAL A 127 4.29 -1.03 -13.91
CA VAL A 127 3.04 -1.81 -13.75
C VAL A 127 1.80 -0.94 -14.00
N ASN A 128 0.80 -1.49 -14.68
CA ASN A 128 -0.51 -0.87 -14.76
C ASN A 128 -1.45 -1.37 -13.64
N PHE A 129 -2.57 -0.69 -13.45
CA PHE A 129 -3.50 -0.98 -12.36
C PHE A 129 -4.06 -2.42 -12.40
N ALA A 130 -4.45 -2.90 -13.59
CA ALA A 130 -5.03 -4.24 -13.75
C ALA A 130 -4.03 -5.36 -13.42
N GLU A 131 -2.74 -5.15 -13.70
CA GLU A 131 -1.67 -6.11 -13.36
C GLU A 131 -1.47 -6.18 -11.84
N VAL A 132 -1.51 -5.03 -11.15
CA VAL A 132 -1.40 -5.01 -9.69
C VAL A 132 -2.60 -5.68 -9.03
N GLU A 133 -3.83 -5.45 -9.54
CA GLU A 133 -5.00 -6.21 -9.07
C GLU A 133 -4.87 -7.72 -9.31
N ALA A 134 -4.33 -8.12 -10.47
CA ALA A 134 -4.08 -9.53 -10.78
C ALA A 134 -3.02 -10.14 -9.84
N PHE A 135 -1.98 -9.38 -9.51
CA PHE A 135 -0.98 -9.79 -8.51
C PHE A 135 -1.63 -9.99 -7.14
N CYS A 136 -2.43 -9.04 -6.66
CA CYS A 136 -3.14 -9.16 -5.38
C CYS A 136 -4.06 -10.38 -5.34
N ARG A 137 -4.84 -10.63 -6.42
CA ARG A 137 -5.68 -11.84 -6.52
C ARG A 137 -4.86 -13.12 -6.43
N LYS A 138 -3.80 -13.23 -7.22
CA LYS A 138 -2.93 -14.42 -7.20
C LYS A 138 -2.20 -14.59 -5.85
N LEU A 139 -1.76 -13.50 -5.23
CA LEU A 139 -1.14 -13.54 -3.91
C LEU A 139 -2.14 -13.95 -2.84
N THR A 140 -3.37 -13.46 -2.92
CA THR A 140 -4.50 -13.90 -2.13
C THR A 140 -4.72 -15.40 -2.32
N GLU A 141 -4.74 -15.97 -3.48
CA GLU A 141 -4.82 -17.37 -3.81
C GLU A 141 -3.64 -18.19 -3.23
N LEU A 142 -2.42 -17.74 -3.12
CA LEU A 142 -1.27 -18.40 -2.46
C LEU A 142 -1.44 -18.56 -0.96
N GLY A 143 -1.70 -17.45 -0.22
CA GLY A 143 -1.79 -17.48 1.24
C GLY A 143 -2.85 -18.49 1.73
N HIS A 144 -4.04 -18.73 1.04
CA HIS A 144 -5.03 -19.76 1.37
C HIS A 144 -4.61 -21.19 0.98
N GLN A 145 -3.92 -21.39 -0.14
CA GLN A 145 -3.37 -22.72 -0.46
C GLN A 145 -2.30 -23.12 0.54
N CYS A 146 -1.41 -22.14 0.89
CA CYS A 146 -0.37 -22.38 1.89
C CYS A 146 -0.90 -22.34 3.34
N GLY A 147 -2.19 -22.06 3.56
CA GLY A 147 -2.78 -21.94 4.89
C GLY A 147 -2.25 -20.75 5.72
N THR A 148 -1.54 -19.79 5.09
CA THR A 148 -0.95 -18.64 5.79
C THR A 148 -1.89 -17.44 5.86
N LEU A 149 -2.98 -17.44 5.08
CA LEU A 149 -4.02 -16.41 5.06
C LEU A 149 -5.38 -17.04 5.43
N PRO A 150 -6.11 -16.56 6.43
CA PRO A 150 -7.47 -17.03 6.73
C PRO A 150 -8.43 -16.79 5.56
N LYS A 151 -9.50 -17.59 5.46
CA LYS A 151 -10.44 -17.57 4.32
C LYS A 151 -11.26 -16.27 4.20
N ASP A 152 -11.38 -15.51 5.25
CA ASP A 152 -12.05 -14.21 5.36
C ASP A 152 -11.12 -13.01 5.08
N TRP A 153 -9.83 -13.27 4.76
CA TRP A 153 -8.84 -12.24 4.43
C TRP A 153 -8.40 -12.31 2.97
N GLU A 154 -8.11 -11.16 2.39
CA GLU A 154 -7.60 -11.01 1.02
C GLU A 154 -6.46 -10.01 0.93
N PHE A 155 -5.55 -10.19 -0.01
CA PHE A 155 -4.65 -9.14 -0.47
C PHE A 155 -5.37 -8.26 -1.48
N ARG A 156 -5.27 -6.96 -1.32
CA ARG A 156 -5.81 -5.96 -2.23
C ARG A 156 -5.00 -4.67 -2.14
N LEU A 157 -5.16 -3.80 -3.11
CA LEU A 157 -4.65 -2.44 -2.98
C LEU A 157 -5.34 -1.73 -1.80
N PRO A 158 -4.61 -0.86 -1.06
CA PRO A 158 -5.22 -0.02 -0.03
C PRO A 158 -6.21 0.96 -0.64
N THR A 159 -7.21 1.38 0.13
CA THR A 159 -7.92 2.61 -0.20
C THR A 159 -6.98 3.80 0.00
N GLU A 160 -7.29 4.95 -0.62
CA GLU A 160 -6.52 6.16 -0.42
C GLU A 160 -6.42 6.55 1.06
N ALA A 161 -7.51 6.39 1.79
CA ALA A 161 -7.57 6.66 3.22
C ALA A 161 -6.71 5.67 4.03
N GLN A 162 -6.74 4.38 3.71
CA GLN A 162 -5.88 3.39 4.34
C GLN A 162 -4.40 3.68 4.09
N TRP A 163 -4.05 4.07 2.85
CA TRP A 163 -2.68 4.41 2.49
C TRP A 163 -2.17 5.62 3.31
N GLU A 164 -2.94 6.74 3.34
CA GLU A 164 -2.53 7.94 4.08
C GLU A 164 -2.48 7.70 5.59
N TYR A 165 -3.42 6.92 6.15
CA TYR A 165 -3.40 6.52 7.55
C TYR A 165 -2.14 5.74 7.91
N ALA A 166 -1.78 4.76 7.08
CA ALA A 166 -0.57 3.95 7.24
C ALA A 166 0.71 4.78 7.06
N CYS A 167 0.75 5.68 6.06
CA CYS A 167 1.85 6.60 5.81
C CYS A 167 2.10 7.52 7.02
N ARG A 168 1.05 8.13 7.56
CA ARG A 168 1.14 9.00 8.74
C ARG A 168 1.54 8.25 10.00
N ALA A 169 1.12 7.02 10.17
CA ALA A 169 1.45 6.20 11.33
C ALA A 169 1.27 6.93 12.69
N GLY A 170 0.15 7.68 12.82
CA GLY A 170 -0.18 8.47 14.00
C GLY A 170 0.34 9.90 14.01
N THR A 171 1.17 10.33 13.04
CA THR A 171 1.61 11.72 12.94
C THR A 171 0.58 12.62 12.24
N THR A 172 0.65 13.93 12.49
CA THR A 172 -0.19 14.96 11.85
C THR A 172 0.61 15.91 10.96
N THR A 173 1.90 15.73 10.89
CA THR A 173 2.88 16.52 10.12
C THR A 173 2.85 16.19 8.63
N ALA A 174 3.50 16.98 7.80
CA ALA A 174 3.54 16.79 6.35
C ALA A 174 4.09 15.43 5.93
N THR A 175 5.00 14.87 6.71
CA THR A 175 5.54 13.51 6.56
C THR A 175 5.56 12.79 7.91
N SER A 176 5.73 11.47 7.91
CA SER A 176 5.93 10.71 9.16
C SER A 176 7.23 11.04 9.89
N PHE A 177 8.13 11.78 9.26
CA PHE A 177 9.40 12.26 9.82
C PHE A 177 9.31 13.70 10.36
N GLY A 178 8.17 14.38 10.21
CA GLY A 178 7.97 15.75 10.63
C GLY A 178 7.50 16.68 9.50
N GLU A 179 7.69 18.00 9.69
CA GLU A 179 7.27 19.03 8.73
C GLU A 179 8.24 19.18 7.54
N THR A 180 9.39 18.54 7.59
CA THR A 180 10.45 18.61 6.58
C THR A 180 10.82 17.23 6.09
N LEU A 181 11.43 17.10 4.91
CA LEU A 181 11.92 15.83 4.39
C LEU A 181 13.24 16.01 3.66
N SER A 182 14.27 15.28 4.11
CA SER A 182 15.57 15.17 3.46
C SER A 182 15.69 13.86 2.70
N SER A 183 16.42 13.88 1.58
CA SER A 183 16.79 12.65 0.85
C SER A 183 17.76 11.73 1.60
N LYS A 184 18.10 12.04 2.86
CA LYS A 184 18.68 11.11 3.83
C LYS A 184 17.63 10.20 4.47
N GLN A 185 16.35 10.59 4.42
CA GLN A 185 15.22 9.89 5.06
C GLN A 185 14.37 9.12 4.04
N ALA A 186 14.44 9.48 2.75
CA ALA A 186 13.64 8.89 1.70
C ALA A 186 14.33 9.02 0.33
N ASN A 187 13.99 8.16 -0.63
CA ASN A 187 14.57 8.20 -1.97
C ASN A 187 13.78 9.13 -2.89
N PHE A 188 14.32 10.31 -3.15
CA PHE A 188 13.81 11.28 -4.12
C PHE A 188 14.95 12.14 -4.71
N LYS A 189 14.67 13.01 -5.66
CA LYS A 189 15.67 13.74 -6.48
C LYS A 189 16.45 14.84 -5.71
N GLY A 190 16.85 14.59 -4.48
CA GLY A 190 17.79 15.41 -3.74
C GLY A 190 17.31 16.81 -3.32
N LYS A 191 16.33 17.45 -3.96
CA LYS A 191 15.78 18.74 -3.53
C LYS A 191 14.86 18.53 -2.32
N PRO A 192 15.30 18.94 -1.12
CA PRO A 192 14.59 18.64 0.11
C PRO A 192 13.26 19.41 0.20
N PHE A 193 12.32 18.84 0.96
CA PHE A 193 11.05 19.51 1.24
C PHE A 193 11.16 20.42 2.47
N ASN A 194 10.56 21.62 2.33
CA ASN A 194 10.33 22.58 3.40
C ASN A 194 11.61 22.92 4.22
N GLY A 195 12.73 23.15 3.54
CA GLY A 195 13.97 23.61 4.15
C GLY A 195 14.78 22.54 4.90
N ALA A 196 14.49 21.26 4.68
CA ALA A 196 15.33 20.20 5.20
C ALA A 196 16.77 20.25 4.66
N GLU A 197 17.69 19.56 5.31
CA GLU A 197 19.07 19.43 4.84
C GLU A 197 19.14 18.69 3.50
N LEU A 198 19.96 19.17 2.59
CA LEU A 198 20.23 18.49 1.33
C LEU A 198 20.93 17.14 1.60
N GLY A 199 20.41 16.09 1.04
CA GLY A 199 20.97 14.75 1.10
C GLY A 199 21.38 14.22 -0.28
N PRO A 200 21.78 12.94 -0.38
CA PRO A 200 22.15 12.32 -1.65
C PRO A 200 20.95 12.19 -2.59
N SER A 201 21.23 12.08 -3.90
CA SER A 201 20.23 11.66 -4.88
C SER A 201 20.77 10.44 -5.62
N LEU A 202 20.03 9.34 -5.60
CA LEU A 202 20.41 8.13 -6.31
C LEU A 202 20.06 8.20 -7.82
N ASN A 203 19.12 9.08 -8.20
CA ASN A 203 18.57 9.19 -9.56
C ASN A 203 18.05 7.85 -10.12
N ARG A 204 17.61 6.97 -9.25
CA ARG A 204 17.06 5.64 -9.57
C ARG A 204 16.31 5.07 -8.35
N ALA A 205 15.54 4.01 -8.57
CA ALA A 205 14.94 3.26 -7.46
C ALA A 205 16.04 2.65 -6.56
N ALA A 206 15.76 2.61 -5.28
CA ALA A 206 16.56 1.92 -4.26
C ALA A 206 15.98 0.54 -3.98
N LYS A 207 16.76 -0.34 -3.37
CA LYS A 207 16.22 -1.55 -2.76
C LYS A 207 15.23 -1.18 -1.68
N VAL A 208 14.12 -1.92 -1.57
CA VAL A 208 13.11 -1.64 -0.56
C VAL A 208 13.71 -1.70 0.85
N GLY A 209 13.23 -0.82 1.73
CA GLY A 209 13.72 -0.74 3.11
C GLY A 209 15.13 -0.16 3.26
N SER A 210 15.67 0.49 2.23
CA SER A 210 16.98 1.17 2.32
C SER A 210 16.95 2.44 3.18
N TYR A 211 15.77 2.96 3.47
CA TYR A 211 15.54 4.17 4.24
C TYR A 211 14.78 3.86 5.54
N PRO A 212 14.79 4.77 6.54
CA PRO A 212 14.10 4.58 7.81
C PRO A 212 12.61 4.27 7.63
N ALA A 213 12.07 3.41 8.48
CA ALA A 213 10.64 3.14 8.57
C ALA A 213 9.89 4.29 9.28
N ASN A 214 8.60 4.40 9.02
CA ASN A 214 7.71 5.23 9.81
C ASN A 214 7.44 4.60 11.20
N PRO A 215 6.72 5.29 12.12
CA PRO A 215 6.45 4.77 13.48
C PRO A 215 5.75 3.41 13.54
N TRP A 216 5.11 2.94 12.46
CA TRP A 216 4.48 1.61 12.39
C TRP A 216 5.30 0.57 11.63
N GLY A 217 6.58 0.87 11.36
CA GLY A 217 7.50 -0.05 10.71
C GLY A 217 7.36 -0.17 9.20
N LEU A 218 6.57 0.69 8.55
CA LEU A 218 6.42 0.74 7.10
C LEU A 218 7.55 1.57 6.48
N HIS A 219 8.18 1.04 5.43
CA HIS A 219 9.26 1.70 4.69
C HIS A 219 8.76 2.31 3.40
N ASP A 220 9.56 3.22 2.87
CA ASP A 220 9.44 3.80 1.53
C ASP A 220 8.11 4.55 1.25
N MET A 221 7.32 4.86 2.29
CA MET A 221 6.06 5.61 2.20
C MET A 221 6.25 7.07 1.70
N HIS A 222 7.48 7.56 1.58
CA HIS A 222 7.84 8.94 1.22
C HIS A 222 8.89 8.99 0.10
N GLY A 223 8.64 8.33 -1.03
CA GLY A 223 9.54 8.28 -2.18
C GLY A 223 9.75 6.87 -2.70
N ASN A 224 10.85 6.62 -3.37
CA ASN A 224 11.24 5.42 -4.07
C ASN A 224 10.40 5.17 -5.32
N ILE A 225 9.23 4.54 -5.25
CA ILE A 225 8.28 4.47 -6.37
C ILE A 225 6.87 4.83 -5.93
N TYR A 226 6.05 5.32 -6.88
CA TYR A 226 4.64 5.58 -6.61
C TYR A 226 3.86 4.30 -6.33
N GLU A 227 2.95 4.34 -5.36
CA GLU A 227 2.09 3.23 -4.97
C GLU A 227 0.64 3.44 -5.41
N TRP A 228 0.06 2.44 -6.07
CA TRP A 228 -1.34 2.45 -6.47
C TRP A 228 -2.28 2.34 -5.26
N CYS A 229 -3.32 3.20 -5.23
CA CYS A 229 -4.50 3.01 -4.40
C CYS A 229 -5.67 2.52 -5.23
N ARG A 230 -6.59 1.76 -4.62
CA ARG A 230 -7.72 1.16 -5.33
C ARG A 230 -8.80 2.15 -5.75
N ASP A 231 -8.79 3.38 -5.20
CA ASP A 231 -9.81 4.39 -5.41
C ASP A 231 -9.72 5.04 -6.79
N TRP A 232 -10.87 5.36 -7.37
CA TRP A 232 -10.93 6.34 -8.45
C TRP A 232 -10.65 7.73 -7.90
N TYR A 233 -10.00 8.56 -8.68
CA TYR A 233 -9.70 9.92 -8.29
C TYR A 233 -10.97 10.77 -8.23
N HIS A 234 -11.19 11.41 -7.10
CA HIS A 234 -12.17 12.46 -6.89
C HIS A 234 -11.46 13.73 -6.45
N SER A 235 -11.89 14.90 -6.95
CA SER A 235 -11.25 16.19 -6.63
C SER A 235 -11.35 16.56 -5.14
N ARG A 236 -12.27 15.96 -4.40
CA ARG A 236 -12.38 16.09 -2.94
C ARG A 236 -12.05 14.76 -2.28
N LEU A 237 -11.40 14.84 -1.11
CA LEU A 237 -11.13 13.66 -0.30
C LEU A 237 -12.43 13.04 0.22
N PRO A 238 -12.55 11.70 0.22
CA PRO A 238 -13.66 11.02 0.87
C PRO A 238 -13.44 11.04 2.39
N GLY A 239 -14.31 11.75 3.12
CA GLY A 239 -14.37 11.67 4.57
C GLY A 239 -15.31 10.56 5.06
N GLY A 240 -15.50 10.47 6.38
CA GLY A 240 -16.47 9.55 7.00
C GLY A 240 -15.88 8.20 7.38
N THR A 241 -16.72 7.17 7.39
CA THR A 241 -16.38 5.84 7.91
C THR A 241 -16.03 4.90 6.77
N ASP A 242 -14.86 4.25 6.86
CA ASP A 242 -14.33 3.26 5.91
C ASP A 242 -14.46 3.69 4.44
N PRO A 243 -14.00 4.89 4.03
CA PRO A 243 -14.18 5.35 2.66
C PRO A 243 -13.45 4.44 1.67
N ASP A 244 -14.19 3.99 0.65
CA ASP A 244 -13.70 3.15 -0.44
C ASP A 244 -14.39 3.54 -1.75
N LEU A 245 -13.66 4.20 -2.64
CA LEU A 245 -14.15 4.67 -3.93
C LEU A 245 -13.79 3.75 -5.10
N HIS A 246 -13.42 2.48 -4.81
CA HIS A 246 -13.07 1.50 -5.85
C HIS A 246 -14.15 1.32 -6.91
N SER A 247 -15.41 1.27 -6.49
CA SER A 247 -16.58 1.10 -7.39
C SER A 247 -17.18 2.41 -7.88
N ALA A 248 -16.65 3.57 -7.48
CA ALA A 248 -17.22 4.88 -7.75
C ALA A 248 -16.72 5.52 -9.07
N LYS A 249 -16.51 4.71 -10.12
CA LYS A 249 -15.99 5.18 -11.42
C LYS A 249 -16.87 6.26 -12.06
N ASP A 250 -18.17 6.08 -12.02
CA ASP A 250 -19.12 6.98 -12.71
C ASP A 250 -19.18 8.37 -12.08
N SER A 251 -18.86 8.49 -10.79
CA SER A 251 -18.75 9.76 -10.07
C SER A 251 -17.32 10.31 -9.99
N ALA A 252 -16.33 9.61 -10.57
CA ALA A 252 -14.94 10.04 -10.56
C ALA A 252 -14.75 11.39 -11.28
N THR A 253 -13.81 12.18 -10.78
CA THR A 253 -13.47 13.46 -11.42
C THR A 253 -12.76 13.21 -12.75
N LYS A 254 -13.34 13.70 -13.82
CA LYS A 254 -12.79 13.57 -15.17
C LYS A 254 -11.62 14.54 -15.40
N SER A 255 -10.73 14.15 -16.31
CA SER A 255 -9.71 15.04 -16.86
C SER A 255 -10.34 16.06 -17.82
N GLU A 256 -9.54 17.00 -18.32
CA GLU A 256 -9.97 17.91 -19.40
C GLU A 256 -10.34 17.17 -20.68
N HIS A 257 -9.82 15.97 -20.89
CA HIS A 257 -10.12 15.09 -22.02
C HIS A 257 -11.26 14.10 -21.75
N GLY A 258 -11.89 14.18 -20.56
CA GLY A 258 -13.02 13.31 -20.19
C GLY A 258 -12.62 11.99 -19.54
N ASP A 259 -11.33 11.70 -19.41
CA ASP A 259 -10.82 10.45 -18.82
C ASP A 259 -10.91 10.45 -17.30
N VAL A 260 -11.09 9.27 -16.73
CA VAL A 260 -11.01 9.03 -15.28
C VAL A 260 -9.69 8.37 -14.91
N SER A 261 -9.23 8.63 -13.71
CA SER A 261 -7.93 8.15 -13.23
C SER A 261 -8.06 7.44 -11.89
N ARG A 262 -7.14 6.53 -11.63
CA ARG A 262 -6.88 5.99 -10.29
C ARG A 262 -5.89 6.89 -9.55
N LEU A 263 -5.65 6.58 -8.29
CA LEU A 263 -4.74 7.32 -7.42
C LEU A 263 -3.40 6.58 -7.26
N ARG A 264 -2.33 7.36 -7.23
CA ARG A 264 -1.00 6.95 -6.81
C ARG A 264 -0.51 7.87 -5.71
N ARG A 265 0.24 7.33 -4.78
CA ARG A 265 0.70 8.03 -3.57
C ARG A 265 2.19 7.77 -3.35
N GLY A 266 2.80 8.52 -2.43
CA GLY A 266 4.15 8.31 -1.95
C GLY A 266 5.24 9.16 -2.62
N GLY A 267 5.06 9.58 -3.86
CA GLY A 267 6.15 10.18 -4.65
C GLY A 267 7.12 9.12 -5.18
N CYS A 268 8.17 9.54 -5.88
CA CYS A 268 9.17 8.61 -6.39
C CYS A 268 10.60 9.20 -6.40
N TRP A 269 11.57 8.35 -6.76
CA TRP A 269 12.99 8.71 -6.86
C TRP A 269 13.28 9.88 -7.82
N ALA A 270 12.42 10.11 -8.83
CA ALA A 270 12.56 11.17 -9.82
C ALA A 270 11.94 12.50 -9.40
N ASP A 271 11.11 12.50 -8.36
CA ASP A 271 10.46 13.69 -7.83
C ASP A 271 11.37 14.50 -6.90
N GLU A 272 10.99 15.77 -6.67
CA GLU A 272 11.47 16.54 -5.51
C GLU A 272 10.82 16.04 -4.21
N GLY A 273 11.21 16.57 -3.06
CA GLY A 273 10.66 16.11 -1.77
C GLY A 273 9.18 16.44 -1.53
N TRP A 274 8.60 17.44 -2.22
CA TRP A 274 7.21 17.87 -1.96
C TRP A 274 6.13 16.87 -2.41
N PRO A 275 6.29 16.07 -3.51
CA PRO A 275 5.34 15.00 -3.84
C PRO A 275 5.41 13.82 -2.88
N CYS A 276 6.46 13.74 -2.06
CA CYS A 276 6.59 12.69 -1.04
C CYS A 276 5.81 12.98 0.25
N ARG A 277 5.03 14.07 0.34
CA ARG A 277 4.17 14.38 1.50
C ARG A 277 3.07 13.35 1.68
N SER A 278 2.67 13.11 2.93
CA SER A 278 1.59 12.18 3.25
C SER A 278 0.27 12.52 2.56
N ALA A 279 -0.03 13.81 2.35
CA ALA A 279 -1.29 14.29 1.76
C ALA A 279 -1.24 14.42 0.24
N PHE A 280 -0.05 14.36 -0.40
CA PHE A 280 0.05 14.53 -1.85
C PHE A 280 -0.68 13.41 -2.61
N ARG A 281 -1.41 13.80 -3.67
CA ARG A 281 -2.29 12.95 -4.45
C ARG A 281 -1.93 13.04 -5.92
N LEU A 282 -1.54 11.93 -6.55
CA LEU A 282 -1.31 11.87 -7.98
C LEU A 282 -2.41 11.06 -8.66
N ARG A 283 -3.11 11.67 -9.62
CA ARG A 283 -4.04 10.96 -10.51
C ARG A 283 -3.28 10.37 -11.70
N PHE A 284 -3.57 9.13 -12.06
CA PHE A 284 -2.90 8.45 -13.15
C PHE A 284 -3.85 7.51 -13.89
N GLU A 285 -3.70 7.40 -15.21
CA GLU A 285 -4.54 6.55 -16.04
C GLU A 285 -4.23 5.07 -15.73
N PRO A 286 -5.27 4.26 -15.43
CA PRO A 286 -5.06 2.89 -14.94
C PRO A 286 -4.42 1.95 -15.97
N GLU A 287 -4.53 2.25 -17.27
CA GLU A 287 -3.97 1.45 -18.36
C GLU A 287 -2.49 1.71 -18.61
N ARG A 288 -1.99 2.87 -18.17
CA ARG A 288 -0.59 3.26 -18.41
C ARG A 288 0.37 2.57 -17.43
N ARG A 289 1.57 2.37 -17.92
CA ARG A 289 2.75 2.00 -17.14
C ARG A 289 3.68 3.19 -17.08
N TYR A 290 4.26 3.42 -15.92
CA TYR A 290 5.28 4.45 -15.73
C TYR A 290 6.17 4.06 -14.54
N ASP A 291 7.45 4.42 -14.63
CA ASP A 291 8.43 4.21 -13.55
C ASP A 291 8.45 5.37 -12.58
#